data_aee22da0e609e44ff3a584bcdaa06d7d
#
_entry.id   aee22da0e609e44ff3a584bcdaa06d7d
#
_cell.length_a   1.000
_cell.length_b   1.000
_cell.length_c   1.000
_cell.angle_alpha   90.00
_cell.angle_beta   90.00
_cell.angle_gamma   90.00
#
_symmetry.space_group_name_H-M   'P 1'
#
loop_
_entity.id
_entity.type
_entity.pdbx_description
1 polymer ?
#
loop_
_entity_poly.entity_id
_entity_poly.type
_entity_poly.pdbx_seq_one_letter_code
_entity_poly.pdbx_strand_id
1 'polypeptide(L)' 'MKSMTCQELGGPCEIALQGDTADEIIKKQDKHLQDMVSQGDASHETANDEMRSRWKHPVSGMKWYRKTKRHFAALPISS' A
#
# COMPACT_ATOMS: atom_id res chain seq x y z
N MET A 1 -17.07 -1.77 -0.45
CA MET A 1 -15.69 -1.54 -0.88
C MET A 1 -15.13 -0.32 -0.15
N LYS A 2 -13.87 -0.35 0.23
CA LYS A 2 -13.19 0.79 0.85
C LYS A 2 -12.06 1.25 -0.03
N SER A 3 -11.58 2.48 0.16
CA SER A 3 -10.44 2.98 -0.59
C SER A 3 -9.35 3.57 0.31
N MET A 4 -8.11 3.39 -0.11
CA MET A 4 -6.93 4.01 0.52
C MET A 4 -6.05 4.56 -0.59
N THR A 5 -5.37 5.67 -0.30
CA THR A 5 -4.46 6.25 -1.28
C THR A 5 -3.08 5.63 -1.17
N CYS A 6 -2.30 5.77 -2.24
CA CYS A 6 -0.89 5.41 -2.23
C CYS A 6 -0.15 6.08 -1.06
N GLN A 7 -0.45 7.35 -0.77
CA GLN A 7 0.14 8.07 0.36
C GLN A 7 -0.19 7.45 1.70
N GLU A 8 -1.44 7.03 1.90
CA GLU A 8 -1.87 6.38 3.14
C GLU A 8 -1.13 5.06 3.38
N LEU A 9 -0.66 4.43 2.31
CA LEU A 9 0.10 3.19 2.36
C LEU A 9 1.61 3.39 2.34
N GLY A 10 2.07 4.64 2.39
CA GLY A 10 3.49 4.98 2.46
C GLY A 10 4.12 5.39 1.14
N GLY A 11 3.35 5.55 0.09
CA GLY A 11 3.85 5.96 -1.22
C GLY A 11 3.77 7.47 -1.45
N PRO A 12 4.22 7.96 -2.61
CA PRO A 12 4.35 9.40 -2.86
C PRO A 12 3.17 10.05 -3.57
N CYS A 13 2.18 9.31 -4.05
CA CYS A 13 1.11 9.89 -4.87
C CYS A 13 -0.28 9.69 -4.25
N GLU A 14 -1.27 10.34 -4.84
CA GLU A 14 -2.63 10.39 -4.31
C GLU A 14 -3.60 9.42 -4.99
N ILE A 15 -3.09 8.47 -5.77
CA ILE A 15 -3.96 7.50 -6.44
C ILE A 15 -4.78 6.72 -5.41
N ALA A 16 -6.08 6.59 -5.66
CA ALA A 16 -6.96 5.83 -4.78
C ALA A 16 -7.04 4.37 -5.23
N LEU A 17 -6.85 3.46 -4.27
CA LEU A 17 -6.92 2.02 -4.48
C LEU A 17 -8.14 1.48 -3.74
N GLN A 18 -8.95 0.68 -4.39
CA GLN A 18 -10.18 0.16 -3.80
C GLN A 18 -10.10 -1.34 -3.60
N GLY A 19 -10.71 -1.83 -2.53
CA GLY A 19 -10.80 -3.25 -2.26
C GLY A 19 -11.78 -3.55 -1.14
N ASP A 20 -12.19 -4.80 -1.05
CA ASP A 20 -13.09 -5.27 0.01
C ASP A 20 -12.33 -5.64 1.28
N THR A 21 -11.05 -5.90 1.16
CA THR A 21 -10.16 -6.24 2.29
C THR A 21 -8.89 -5.42 2.23
N ALA A 22 -8.22 -5.30 3.37
CA ALA A 22 -6.91 -4.65 3.44
C ALA A 22 -5.89 -5.38 2.55
N ASP A 23 -5.95 -6.71 2.50
CA ASP A 23 -5.04 -7.51 1.67
C ASP A 23 -5.16 -7.17 0.19
N GLU A 24 -6.37 -6.98 -0.31
CA GLU A 24 -6.59 -6.59 -1.70
C GLU A 24 -5.97 -5.25 -2.01
N ILE A 25 -6.16 -4.28 -1.12
CA ILE A 25 -5.59 -2.93 -1.28
C ILE A 25 -4.07 -2.98 -1.24
N ILE A 26 -3.49 -3.76 -0.32
CA ILE A 26 -2.04 -3.93 -0.21
C ILE A 26 -1.46 -4.54 -1.49
N LYS A 27 -2.10 -5.54 -2.06
CA LYS A 27 -1.68 -6.13 -3.33
C LYS A 27 -1.73 -5.13 -4.47
N LYS A 28 -2.76 -4.32 -4.53
CA LYS A 28 -2.90 -3.26 -5.53
C LYS A 28 -1.81 -2.19 -5.37
N GLN A 29 -1.49 -1.82 -4.13
CA GLN A 29 -0.41 -0.89 -3.86
C GLN A 29 0.93 -1.47 -4.31
N ASP A 30 1.21 -2.73 -4.01
CA ASP A 30 2.45 -3.37 -4.42
C ASP A 30 2.60 -3.36 -5.94
N LYS A 31 1.54 -3.72 -6.66
CA LYS A 31 1.54 -3.68 -8.12
C LYS A 31 1.71 -2.25 -8.64
N HIS A 32 1.02 -1.29 -8.04
CA HIS A 32 1.13 0.12 -8.40
C HIS A 32 2.57 0.62 -8.29
N LEU A 33 3.24 0.29 -7.18
CA LEU A 33 4.63 0.68 -6.97
C LEU A 33 5.56 0.06 -8.02
N GLN A 34 5.38 -1.22 -8.32
CA GLN A 34 6.16 -1.91 -9.35
C GLN A 34 5.93 -1.31 -10.73
N ASP A 35 4.69 -1.01 -11.08
CA ASP A 35 4.34 -0.42 -12.37
C ASP A 35 4.95 0.98 -12.52
N MET A 36 4.91 1.79 -11.48
CA MET A 36 5.48 3.13 -11.53
C MET A 36 7.01 3.10 -11.66
N VAL A 37 7.68 2.24 -10.93
CA VAL A 37 9.13 2.07 -11.05
C VAL A 37 9.50 1.56 -12.44
N SER A 38 8.75 0.63 -12.99
CA SER A 38 8.97 0.09 -14.32
C SER A 38 8.80 1.14 -15.42
N GLN A 39 7.99 2.17 -15.17
CA GLN A 39 7.84 3.31 -16.08
C GLN A 39 8.90 4.40 -15.90
N GLY A 40 9.85 4.19 -14.99
CA GLY A 40 10.93 5.14 -14.73
C GLY A 40 10.60 6.21 -13.69
N ASP A 41 9.56 6.02 -12.89
CA ASP A 41 9.19 6.99 -11.85
C ASP A 41 10.07 6.82 -10.61
N ALA A 42 11.07 7.67 -10.48
CA ALA A 42 12.02 7.63 -9.37
C ALA A 42 11.35 7.94 -8.02
N SER A 43 10.25 8.69 -8.01
CA SER A 43 9.57 9.04 -6.74
C SER A 43 8.95 7.83 -6.04
N HIS A 44 8.66 6.76 -6.80
CA HIS A 44 8.11 5.52 -6.24
C HIS A 44 9.17 4.49 -5.85
N GLU A 45 10.43 4.71 -6.16
CA GLU A 45 11.50 3.74 -5.87
C GLU A 45 11.65 3.46 -4.39
N THR A 46 11.68 4.50 -3.56
CA THR A 46 11.81 4.35 -2.11
C THR A 46 10.65 3.56 -1.53
N ALA A 47 9.42 3.88 -1.94
CA ALA A 47 8.23 3.17 -1.46
C ALA A 47 8.24 1.71 -1.92
N ASN A 48 8.70 1.43 -3.14
CA ASN A 48 8.83 0.06 -3.64
C ASN A 48 9.88 -0.72 -2.84
N ASP A 49 11.01 -0.11 -2.53
CA ASP A 49 12.07 -0.72 -1.71
C ASP A 49 11.55 -1.02 -0.30
N GLU A 50 10.79 -0.11 0.29
CA GLU A 50 10.18 -0.30 1.60
C GLU A 50 9.17 -1.46 1.58
N MET A 51 8.37 -1.58 0.53
CA MET A 51 7.42 -2.69 0.37
C MET A 51 8.17 -4.03 0.29
N ARG A 52 9.27 -4.09 -0.49
CA ARG A 52 10.10 -5.31 -0.57
C ARG A 52 10.72 -5.64 0.78
N SER A 53 11.19 -4.64 1.50
CA SER A 53 11.79 -4.80 2.83
C SER A 53 10.79 -5.40 3.83
N ARG A 54 9.54 -4.99 3.78
CA ARG A 54 8.49 -5.52 4.66
C ARG A 54 8.31 -7.03 4.50
N TRP A 55 8.39 -7.52 3.26
CA TRP A 55 8.28 -8.94 2.97
C TRP A 55 9.48 -9.74 3.45
N LYS A 56 10.66 -9.09 3.53
CA LYS A 56 11.91 -9.72 3.97
C LYS A 56 12.10 -9.69 5.49
N HIS A 57 11.41 -8.80 6.20
CA HIS A 57 11.57 -8.58 7.63
C HIS A 57 10.23 -8.81 8.33
N PRO A 58 9.95 -10.06 8.80
CA PRO A 58 8.63 -10.42 9.30
C PRO A 58 8.11 -9.55 10.43
N VAL A 59 8.97 -9.13 11.37
CA VAL A 59 8.54 -8.33 12.53
C VAL A 59 8.06 -6.95 12.08
N SER A 60 8.87 -6.24 11.30
CA SER A 60 8.54 -4.90 10.79
C SER A 60 7.35 -4.98 9.83
N GLY A 61 7.33 -6.00 8.98
CA GLY A 61 6.24 -6.22 8.02
C GLY A 61 4.91 -6.44 8.73
N MET A 62 4.90 -7.24 9.80
CA MET A 62 3.68 -7.51 10.58
C MET A 62 3.17 -6.28 11.32
N LYS A 63 4.06 -5.44 11.84
CA LYS A 63 3.66 -4.18 12.47
C LYS A 63 2.96 -3.26 11.48
N TRP A 64 3.54 -3.09 10.31
CA TRP A 64 2.94 -2.27 9.24
C TRP A 64 1.60 -2.84 8.79
N TYR A 65 1.53 -4.16 8.61
CA TYR A 65 0.33 -4.86 8.19
C TYR A 65 -0.82 -4.67 9.19
N ARG A 66 -0.54 -4.84 10.47
CA ARG A 66 -1.55 -4.64 11.54
C ARG A 66 -2.03 -3.21 11.59
N LYS A 67 -1.12 -2.24 11.45
CA LYS A 67 -1.47 -0.83 11.40
C LYS A 67 -2.36 -0.53 10.20
N THR A 68 -2.02 -1.07 9.04
CA THR A 68 -2.79 -0.90 7.80
C THR A 68 -4.18 -1.52 7.94
N LYS A 69 -4.28 -2.71 8.53
CA LYS A 69 -5.58 -3.36 8.77
C LYS A 69 -6.47 -2.54 9.71
N ARG A 70 -5.90 -1.96 10.75
CA ARG A 70 -6.66 -1.08 11.67
C ARG A 70 -7.13 0.18 10.97
N HIS A 71 -6.28 0.77 10.15
CA HIS A 71 -6.64 1.94 9.36
C HIS A 71 -7.78 1.61 8.40
N PHE A 72 -7.66 0.50 7.69
CA PHE A 72 -8.70 0.01 6.78
C PHE A 72 -10.02 -0.20 7.51
N ALA A 73 -10.00 -0.85 8.68
CA ALA A 73 -11.20 -1.14 9.45
C ALA A 73 -11.93 0.14 9.90
N ALA A 74 -11.19 1.22 10.15
CA ALA A 74 -11.74 2.50 10.57
C ALA A 74 -12.31 3.34 9.43
N LEU A 75 -12.02 2.99 8.17
CA LEU A 75 -12.51 3.74 7.02
C LEU A 75 -14.00 3.48 6.78
N PRO A 76 -14.73 4.50 6.26
CA PRO A 76 -16.11 4.28 5.85
C PRO A 76 -16.16 3.42 4.59
N ILE A 77 -17.29 2.74 4.40
CA ILE A 77 -17.52 1.98 3.18
C ILE A 77 -17.83 2.96 2.05
N SER A 78 -17.07 2.84 0.95
CA SER A 78 -17.31 3.60 -0.28
C SER A 78 -18.15 2.74 -1.22
N SER A 79 -19.26 3.21 -1.59
CA SER A 79 -20.12 2.49 -2.56
C SER A 79 -19.89 3.01 -3.97
#